data_9457abbd8403f318794b2daa2c68f925
#
_entry.id   9457abbd8403f318794b2daa2c68f925
#
_cell.length_a   1.000
_cell.length_b   1.000
_cell.length_c   1.000
_cell.angle_alpha   90.00
_cell.angle_beta   90.00
_cell.angle_gamma   90.00
#
_symmetry.space_group_name_H-M   'P 1'
#
loop_
_entity.id
_entity.type
_entity.pdbx_description
1 polymer ?
#
loop_
_entity_poly.entity_id
_entity_poly.type
_entity_poly.pdbx_seq_one_letter_code
_entity_poly.pdbx_strand_id
1 'polypeptide(L)'
;APTREKADQLLDQRLSAPFRGDANDVLYQWASSGDYNASGGLERIQATLLAINSADDERNPPELGLLDREITRVKHGRVLLIPGSDETAGHGTTARAKFWKKELGELLKTAPHRAK
;
A
#
# COMPACT_ATOMS: atom_id res chain seq x y z
N ALA A 1 -5.81 5.54 18.28
CA ALA A 1 -6.47 5.74 19.59
C ALA A 1 -6.36 7.21 19.98
N PRO A 2 -7.47 7.88 20.33
CA PRO A 2 -7.47 9.35 20.56
C PRO A 2 -6.82 9.78 21.90
N THR A 3 -6.57 8.87 22.83
CA THR A 3 -5.88 9.15 24.08
C THR A 3 -4.84 8.08 24.37
N ARG A 4 -3.89 8.40 25.26
CA ARG A 4 -2.85 7.46 25.69
C ARG A 4 -3.45 6.22 26.35
N GLU A 5 -4.42 6.41 27.25
CA GLU A 5 -5.08 5.28 27.93
C GLU A 5 -5.75 4.32 26.95
N LYS A 6 -6.39 4.85 25.90
CA LYS A 6 -6.99 4.02 24.85
C LYS A 6 -5.94 3.33 23.97
N ALA A 7 -4.79 3.96 23.78
CA ALA A 7 -3.68 3.34 23.07
C ALA A 7 -3.09 2.18 23.88
N ASP A 8 -2.87 2.40 25.18
CA ASP A 8 -2.35 1.38 26.09
C ASP A 8 -3.33 0.19 26.18
N GLN A 9 -4.62 0.45 26.36
CA GLN A 9 -5.66 -0.61 26.36
C GLN A 9 -5.68 -1.42 25.07
N LEU A 10 -5.55 -0.77 23.92
CA LEU A 10 -5.49 -1.47 22.63
C LEU A 10 -4.24 -2.33 22.51
N LEU A 11 -3.11 -1.82 23.00
CA LEU A 11 -1.85 -2.57 23.00
C LEU A 11 -1.93 -3.79 23.91
N ASP A 12 -2.41 -3.61 25.14
CA ASP A 12 -2.61 -4.69 26.11
C ASP A 12 -3.53 -5.78 25.57
N GLN A 13 -4.64 -5.38 24.93
CA GLN A 13 -5.55 -6.32 24.27
C GLN A 13 -4.86 -7.13 23.18
N ARG A 14 -4.02 -6.48 22.35
CA ARG A 14 -3.29 -7.16 21.28
C ARG A 14 -2.21 -8.10 21.82
N LEU A 15 -1.47 -7.67 22.84
CA LEU A 15 -0.41 -8.48 23.45
C LEU A 15 -0.97 -9.67 24.23
N SER A 16 -2.17 -9.53 24.82
CA SER A 16 -2.85 -10.62 25.55
C SER A 16 -3.55 -11.60 24.61
N ALA A 17 -3.73 -11.26 23.35
CA ALA A 17 -4.39 -12.15 22.40
C ALA A 17 -3.48 -13.38 22.09
N PRO A 18 -4.04 -14.61 22.12
CA PRO A 18 -3.24 -15.78 21.80
C PRO A 18 -2.77 -15.74 20.33
N PHE A 19 -1.48 -15.94 20.12
CA PHE A 19 -0.95 -16.10 18.78
C PHE A 19 -1.41 -17.45 18.21
N ARG A 20 -2.10 -17.44 17.07
CA ARG A 20 -2.67 -18.62 16.42
C ARG A 20 -1.91 -19.07 15.17
N GLY A 21 -0.85 -18.34 14.81
CA GLY A 21 -0.02 -18.68 13.65
C GLY A 21 1.18 -19.54 14.02
N ASP A 22 1.88 -20.04 13.01
CA ASP A 22 3.21 -20.60 13.17
C ASP A 22 4.25 -19.47 13.07
N ALA A 23 5.18 -19.43 14.03
CA ALA A 23 6.20 -18.37 14.06
C ALA A 23 7.18 -18.47 12.88
N ASN A 24 7.46 -19.68 12.38
CA ASN A 24 8.32 -19.89 11.22
C ASN A 24 7.61 -19.42 9.95
N ASP A 25 6.32 -19.68 9.80
CA ASP A 25 5.54 -19.19 8.66
C ASP A 25 5.58 -17.68 8.58
N VAL A 26 5.40 -17.00 9.73
CA VAL A 26 5.52 -15.54 9.81
C VAL A 26 6.93 -15.07 9.45
N LEU A 27 7.96 -15.73 9.97
CA LEU A 27 9.35 -15.41 9.66
C LEU A 27 9.63 -15.54 8.16
N TYR A 28 9.25 -16.68 7.55
CA TYR A 28 9.45 -16.91 6.13
C TYR A 28 8.67 -15.94 5.26
N GLN A 29 7.44 -15.61 5.64
CA GLN A 29 6.63 -14.59 4.93
C GLN A 29 7.34 -13.23 4.90
N TRP A 30 7.87 -12.77 6.03
CA TRP A 30 8.59 -11.50 6.10
C TRP A 30 9.96 -11.57 5.43
N ALA A 31 10.70 -12.65 5.59
CA ALA A 31 12.02 -12.83 4.98
C ALA A 31 11.94 -12.92 3.45
N SER A 32 10.86 -13.48 2.90
CA SER A 32 10.68 -13.66 1.45
C SER A 32 10.67 -12.37 0.63
N SER A 33 10.43 -11.22 1.26
CA SER A 33 10.47 -9.90 0.61
C SER A 33 11.71 -9.09 0.94
N GLY A 34 12.64 -9.64 1.72
CA GLY A 34 13.82 -8.91 2.20
C GLY A 34 14.80 -8.50 1.11
N ASP A 35 14.89 -9.25 0.04
CA ASP A 35 15.74 -9.01 -1.13
C ASP A 35 14.97 -8.50 -2.36
N TYR A 36 13.65 -8.30 -2.23
CA TYR A 36 12.84 -7.81 -3.34
C TYR A 36 13.19 -6.38 -3.71
N ASN A 37 13.61 -6.18 -4.95
CA ASN A 37 13.90 -4.87 -5.52
C ASN A 37 13.49 -4.80 -6.99
N ALA A 38 12.40 -4.11 -7.27
CA ALA A 38 11.88 -3.93 -8.62
C ALA A 38 12.53 -2.75 -9.37
N SER A 39 13.37 -1.95 -8.72
CA SER A 39 13.89 -0.69 -9.28
C SER A 39 14.63 -0.86 -10.61
N GLY A 40 15.35 -1.98 -10.77
CA GLY A 40 16.08 -2.28 -12.03
C GLY A 40 15.20 -2.60 -13.24
N GLY A 41 13.86 -2.61 -13.09
CA GLY A 41 12.93 -3.01 -14.14
C GLY A 41 11.80 -2.02 -14.44
N LEU A 42 11.72 -0.90 -13.72
CA LEU A 42 10.58 0.02 -13.81
C LEU A 42 10.40 0.61 -15.22
N GLU A 43 11.47 0.94 -15.91
CA GLU A 43 11.44 1.49 -17.27
C GLU A 43 10.94 0.48 -18.32
N ARG A 44 10.97 -0.81 -17.99
CA ARG A 44 10.48 -1.87 -18.88
C ARG A 44 8.97 -2.09 -18.78
N ILE A 45 8.30 -1.46 -17.82
CA ILE A 45 6.85 -1.57 -17.67
C ILE A 45 6.16 -0.82 -18.81
N GLN A 46 5.46 -1.56 -19.66
CA GLN A 46 4.71 -1.02 -20.81
C GLN A 46 3.21 -0.84 -20.48
N ALA A 47 2.73 -1.50 -19.44
CA ALA A 47 1.34 -1.41 -19.03
C ALA A 47 1.04 -0.04 -18.41
N THR A 48 -0.22 0.40 -18.53
CA THR A 48 -0.70 1.52 -17.72
C THR A 48 -0.71 1.10 -16.25
N LEU A 49 -0.04 1.87 -15.40
CA LEU A 49 0.13 1.60 -13.97
C LEU A 49 -0.54 2.70 -13.13
N LEU A 50 -1.40 2.31 -12.21
CA LEU A 50 -1.90 3.17 -11.15
C LEU A 50 -1.36 2.64 -9.82
N ALA A 51 -0.46 3.38 -9.20
CA ALA A 51 -0.01 3.12 -7.83
C ALA A 51 -0.91 3.87 -6.84
N ILE A 52 -1.37 3.17 -5.82
CA ILE A 52 -2.28 3.74 -4.81
C ILE A 52 -1.61 3.66 -3.45
N ASN A 53 -1.53 4.79 -2.76
CA ASN A 53 -1.04 4.86 -1.39
C ASN A 53 -1.94 5.76 -0.53
N SER A 54 -1.80 5.70 0.78
CA SER A 54 -2.49 6.57 1.74
C SER A 54 -1.50 7.55 2.37
N ALA A 55 -1.93 8.79 2.59
CA ALA A 55 -1.06 9.82 3.18
C ALA A 55 -0.65 9.52 4.62
N ASP A 56 -1.40 8.65 5.30
CA ASP A 56 -1.11 8.19 6.66
C ASP A 56 -0.54 6.76 6.72
N ASP A 57 0.01 6.25 5.60
CA ASP A 57 0.60 4.91 5.53
C ASP A 57 1.94 4.86 6.27
N GLU A 58 1.95 4.18 7.41
CA GLU A 58 3.13 4.03 8.27
C GLU A 58 4.18 3.05 7.71
N ARG A 59 3.83 2.23 6.72
CA ARG A 59 4.76 1.26 6.09
C ARG A 59 5.39 1.80 4.82
N ASN A 60 4.64 2.63 4.09
CA ASN A 60 5.11 3.32 2.89
C ASN A 60 4.89 4.83 3.03
N PRO A 61 5.58 5.48 4.00
CA PRO A 61 5.34 6.89 4.29
C PRO A 61 5.62 7.76 3.06
N PRO A 62 4.65 8.59 2.62
CA PRO A 62 4.84 9.45 1.45
C PRO A 62 6.00 10.44 1.61
N GLU A 63 6.35 10.79 2.85
CA GLU A 63 7.44 11.72 3.19
C GLU A 63 8.81 11.23 2.70
N LEU A 64 8.98 9.93 2.48
CA LEU A 64 10.20 9.37 1.89
C LEU A 64 10.36 9.72 0.40
N GLY A 65 9.30 10.19 -0.26
CA GLY A 65 9.31 10.56 -1.68
C GLY A 65 9.65 9.41 -2.62
N LEU A 66 9.65 8.16 -2.13
CA LEU A 66 10.08 7.00 -2.91
C LEU A 66 9.11 6.74 -4.07
N LEU A 67 7.81 6.68 -3.77
CA LEU A 67 6.78 6.40 -4.77
C LEU A 67 6.75 7.48 -5.86
N ASP A 68 6.78 8.75 -5.47
CA ASP A 68 6.75 9.89 -6.41
C ASP A 68 7.99 9.91 -7.32
N ARG A 69 9.16 9.59 -6.77
CA ARG A 69 10.39 9.50 -7.55
C ARG A 69 10.36 8.31 -8.51
N GLU A 70 10.01 7.12 -8.04
CA GLU A 70 10.14 5.90 -8.82
C GLU A 70 9.03 5.77 -9.90
N ILE A 71 7.82 6.32 -9.66
CA ILE A 71 6.74 6.27 -10.65
C ILE A 71 7.08 7.03 -11.94
N THR A 72 7.93 8.05 -11.86
CA THR A 72 8.38 8.82 -13.04
C THR A 72 9.15 7.98 -14.04
N ARG A 73 9.69 6.86 -13.60
CA ARG A 73 10.42 5.88 -14.43
C ARG A 73 9.48 4.94 -15.18
N VAL A 74 8.21 4.90 -14.83
CA VAL A 74 7.21 4.09 -15.52
C VAL A 74 6.49 4.95 -16.56
N LYS A 75 6.66 4.62 -17.84
CA LYS A 75 6.19 5.43 -18.99
C LYS A 75 4.72 5.86 -18.88
N HIS A 76 3.86 4.98 -18.41
CA HIS A 76 2.41 5.21 -18.26
C HIS A 76 1.99 5.04 -16.80
N GLY A 77 2.88 5.44 -15.87
CA GLY A 77 2.65 5.38 -14.44
C GLY A 77 2.01 6.65 -13.89
N ARG A 78 1.11 6.50 -12.93
CA ARG A 78 0.58 7.59 -12.12
C ARG A 78 0.32 7.15 -10.69
N VAL A 79 0.28 8.11 -9.77
CA VAL A 79 0.01 7.89 -8.35
C VAL A 79 -1.37 8.43 -7.99
N LEU A 80 -2.09 7.68 -7.17
CA LEU A 80 -3.22 8.16 -6.37
C LEU A 80 -2.78 8.16 -4.91
N LEU A 81 -2.57 9.34 -4.33
CA LEU A 81 -2.38 9.50 -2.90
C LEU A 81 -3.73 9.80 -2.25
N ILE A 82 -4.24 8.87 -1.45
CA ILE A 82 -5.48 9.04 -0.69
C ILE A 82 -5.18 9.98 0.48
N PRO A 83 -5.86 11.13 0.61
CA PRO A 83 -5.66 12.02 1.76
C PRO A 83 -5.98 11.33 3.08
N GLY A 84 -5.16 11.59 4.11
CA GLY A 84 -5.43 11.11 5.47
C GLY A 84 -6.72 11.72 6.03
N SER A 85 -7.51 10.92 6.74
CA SER A 85 -8.77 11.35 7.36
C SER A 85 -9.15 10.39 8.50
N ASP A 86 -10.23 10.72 9.23
CA ASP A 86 -10.77 9.84 10.26
C ASP A 86 -11.30 8.49 9.70
N GLU A 87 -11.50 8.43 8.39
CA GLU A 87 -11.94 7.21 7.72
C GLU A 87 -10.78 6.36 7.18
N THR A 88 -9.57 6.91 7.09
CA THR A 88 -8.38 6.16 6.68
C THR A 88 -7.84 5.30 7.83
N ALA A 89 -6.98 4.36 7.54
CA ALA A 89 -6.45 3.39 8.49
C ALA A 89 -4.99 3.04 8.15
N GLY A 90 -4.19 4.05 7.87
CA GLY A 90 -2.79 3.86 7.51
C GLY A 90 -2.62 2.91 6.34
N HIS A 91 -1.70 1.96 6.43
CA HIS A 91 -1.48 0.91 5.43
C HIS A 91 -2.74 0.12 5.06
N GLY A 92 -3.67 -0.05 6.01
CA GLY A 92 -4.95 -0.74 5.78
C GLY A 92 -5.96 0.01 4.91
N THR A 93 -5.73 1.29 4.59
CA THR A 93 -6.63 2.11 3.78
C THR A 93 -6.84 1.54 2.38
N THR A 94 -5.78 1.02 1.77
CA THR A 94 -5.82 0.45 0.41
C THR A 94 -6.67 -0.82 0.30
N ALA A 95 -6.99 -1.50 1.41
CA ALA A 95 -7.94 -2.61 1.43
C ALA A 95 -9.40 -2.17 1.28
N ARG A 96 -9.69 -0.86 1.33
CA ARG A 96 -11.04 -0.31 1.29
C ARG A 96 -11.36 0.29 -0.07
N ALA A 97 -12.08 -0.44 -0.91
CA ALA A 97 -12.40 -0.06 -2.29
C ALA A 97 -13.08 1.32 -2.43
N LYS A 98 -13.77 1.80 -1.40
CA LYS A 98 -14.44 3.12 -1.42
C LYS A 98 -13.51 4.27 -1.79
N PHE A 99 -12.21 4.15 -1.46
CA PHE A 99 -11.22 5.21 -1.68
C PHE A 99 -10.64 5.22 -3.09
N TRP A 100 -10.73 4.12 -3.84
CA TRP A 100 -10.06 4.00 -5.13
C TRP A 100 -10.89 3.38 -6.25
N LYS A 101 -12.10 2.87 -5.97
CA LYS A 101 -12.93 2.21 -6.99
C LYS A 101 -13.23 3.08 -8.22
N LYS A 102 -13.37 4.40 -8.02
CA LYS A 102 -13.60 5.36 -9.11
C LYS A 102 -12.37 5.41 -10.02
N GLU A 103 -11.20 5.57 -9.45
CA GLU A 103 -9.93 5.64 -10.20
C GLU A 103 -9.60 4.33 -10.92
N LEU A 104 -9.90 3.19 -10.28
CA LEU A 104 -9.80 1.89 -10.96
C LEU A 104 -10.78 1.79 -12.14
N GLY A 105 -12.02 2.26 -11.96
CA GLY A 105 -13.01 2.28 -13.04
C GLY A 105 -12.55 3.11 -14.24
N GLU A 106 -11.95 4.28 -14.01
CA GLU A 106 -11.37 5.10 -15.08
C GLU A 106 -10.14 4.45 -15.74
N LEU A 107 -9.28 3.83 -14.94
CA LEU A 107 -8.14 3.07 -15.47
C LEU A 107 -8.61 1.97 -16.42
N LEU A 108 -9.61 1.17 -16.02
CA LEU A 108 -10.13 0.07 -16.81
C LEU A 108 -10.81 0.52 -18.13
N LYS A 109 -11.41 1.73 -18.14
CA LYS A 109 -12.01 2.31 -19.35
C LYS A 109 -10.97 2.85 -20.32
N THR A 110 -9.87 3.41 -19.81
CA THR A 110 -8.91 4.18 -20.60
C THR A 110 -7.63 3.42 -20.93
N ALA A 111 -7.32 2.35 -20.20
CA ALA A 111 -6.14 1.53 -20.46
C ALA A 111 -6.26 0.85 -21.83
N PRO A 112 -5.18 0.84 -22.65
CA PRO A 112 -5.18 0.16 -23.91
C PRO A 112 -5.49 -1.33 -23.77
N HIS A 113 -6.46 -1.82 -24.52
CA HIS A 113 -6.71 -3.26 -24.62
C HIS A 113 -5.74 -3.88 -25.61
N ARG A 114 -5.13 -5.03 -25.27
CA ARG A 114 -4.41 -5.82 -26.26
C ARG A 114 -5.40 -6.27 -27.33
N ALA A 115 -5.12 -5.94 -28.60
CA ALA A 115 -5.78 -6.63 -29.71
C ALA A 115 -5.50 -8.14 -29.57
N LYS A 116 -6.55 -8.96 -29.68
CA LYS A 116 -6.42 -10.41 -29.72
C LYS A 116 -5.74 -10.83 -31.00
#